data_56121b63f3b65b9896df1d5c8c974468
#
_entry.id   56121b63f3b65b9896df1d5c8c974468
#
_cell.length_a   1.000
_cell.length_b   1.000
_cell.length_c   1.000
_cell.angle_alpha   90.00
_cell.angle_beta   90.00
_cell.angle_gamma   90.00
#
_symmetry.space_group_name_H-M   'P 1'
#
loop_
_entity.id
_entity.type
_entity.pdbx_description
1 polymer ?
#
loop_
_entity_poly.entity_id
_entity_poly.type
_entity_poly.pdbx_seq_one_letter_code
_entity_poly.pdbx_strand_id
1 'polypeptide(L)'
;MRKKVIRCSLNPKSIEKAMREIEEYKREIIRKTELLRQRVAERISETASQGFGSAVVDDLLRGGARSASVDVSIDTRGNVSVVIAKGEDAVWIEFGAGVYHNGSAGSSPHPKGGELGMTIGGYGKGYGKRNVWGFYEDGELVLTHGTPAAMPMYNAMKTVCAEVVDIAREVFK
;
A
#
# COMPACT_ATOMS: atom_id res chain seq x y z
N MET A 1 18.52 20.81 0.60
CA MET A 1 18.33 21.70 1.78
C MET A 1 19.46 22.73 1.82
N ARG A 2 19.14 24.03 1.78
CA ARG A 2 20.16 25.08 1.90
C ARG A 2 20.67 25.09 3.34
N LYS A 3 22.00 25.08 3.50
CA LYS A 3 22.65 25.17 4.81
C LYS A 3 22.30 26.52 5.46
N LYS A 4 21.47 26.53 6.51
CA LYS A 4 21.15 27.75 7.27
C LYS A 4 22.27 27.96 8.28
N VAL A 5 22.93 29.11 8.19
CA VAL A 5 23.99 29.50 9.13
C VAL A 5 23.42 30.58 10.06
N ILE A 6 23.30 30.27 11.34
CA ILE A 6 22.87 31.20 12.38
C ILE A 6 24.12 31.77 13.04
N ARG A 7 24.31 33.09 12.95
CA ARG A 7 25.41 33.78 13.59
C ARG A 7 24.95 34.40 14.91
N CYS A 8 25.70 34.18 15.96
CA CYS A 8 25.40 34.69 17.31
C CYS A 8 26.62 35.37 17.91
N SER A 9 26.42 36.50 18.53
CA SER A 9 27.41 37.19 19.38
C SER A 9 27.05 37.07 20.87
N LEU A 10 28.01 37.21 21.73
CA LEU A 10 27.83 37.03 23.19
C LEU A 10 27.11 38.24 23.84
N ASN A 11 25.96 38.63 23.32
CA ASN A 11 25.08 39.59 23.96
C ASN A 11 23.64 39.05 24.03
N PRO A 12 22.83 39.41 25.01
CA PRO A 12 21.50 38.85 25.24
C PRO A 12 20.59 38.96 24.01
N LYS A 13 20.54 40.08 23.34
CA LYS A 13 19.68 40.29 22.14
C LYS A 13 20.05 39.37 20.96
N SER A 14 21.35 39.16 20.76
CA SER A 14 21.82 38.24 19.70
C SER A 14 21.52 36.79 20.02
N ILE A 15 21.62 36.39 21.27
CA ILE A 15 21.29 35.05 21.77
C ILE A 15 19.79 34.81 21.58
N GLU A 16 18.93 35.74 22.05
CA GLU A 16 17.47 35.61 21.85
C GLU A 16 17.05 35.52 20.38
N LYS A 17 17.69 36.30 19.51
CA LYS A 17 17.46 36.22 18.09
C LYS A 17 17.83 34.84 17.53
N ALA A 18 19.01 34.33 17.88
CA ALA A 18 19.46 33.01 17.44
C ALA A 18 18.54 31.89 17.95
N MET A 19 18.06 31.97 19.20
CA MET A 19 17.09 31.01 19.74
C MET A 19 15.79 31.02 18.92
N ARG A 20 15.23 32.19 18.63
CA ARG A 20 14.03 32.29 17.77
C ARG A 20 14.23 31.68 16.40
N GLU A 21 15.36 31.96 15.75
CA GLU A 21 15.68 31.40 14.42
C GLU A 21 15.83 29.87 14.47
N ILE A 22 16.36 29.30 15.55
CA ILE A 22 16.45 27.85 15.76
C ILE A 22 15.04 27.24 15.93
N GLU A 23 14.19 27.88 16.72
CA GLU A 23 12.81 27.41 16.93
C GLU A 23 11.99 27.47 15.65
N GLU A 24 12.12 28.52 14.85
CA GLU A 24 11.49 28.63 13.53
C GLU A 24 11.96 27.51 12.60
N TYR A 25 13.26 27.28 12.57
CA TYR A 25 13.83 26.19 11.75
C TYR A 25 13.33 24.82 12.20
N LYS A 26 13.26 24.57 13.50
CA LYS A 26 12.70 23.35 14.07
C LYS A 26 11.25 23.13 13.63
N ARG A 27 10.41 24.19 13.74
CA ARG A 27 9.01 24.13 13.27
C ARG A 27 8.90 23.85 11.77
N GLU A 28 9.77 24.47 10.96
CA GLU A 28 9.82 24.21 9.53
C GLU A 28 10.16 22.75 9.20
N ILE A 29 11.16 22.18 9.88
CA ILE A 29 11.54 20.77 9.72
C ILE A 29 10.37 19.83 10.07
N ILE A 30 9.72 20.07 11.20
CA ILE A 30 8.57 19.26 11.62
C ILE A 30 7.47 19.31 10.54
N ARG A 31 7.09 20.52 10.09
CA ARG A 31 6.07 20.70 9.05
C ARG A 31 6.45 20.01 7.73
N LYS A 32 7.72 20.12 7.30
CA LYS A 32 8.20 19.46 6.08
C LYS A 32 8.20 17.93 6.22
N THR A 33 8.55 17.41 7.39
CA THR A 33 8.50 15.97 7.66
C THR A 33 7.07 15.43 7.63
N GLU A 34 6.11 16.18 8.18
CA GLU A 34 4.68 15.84 8.09
C GLU A 34 4.19 15.85 6.64
N LEU A 35 4.56 16.86 5.87
CA LEU A 35 4.22 16.96 4.45
C LEU A 35 4.84 15.80 3.64
N LEU A 36 6.09 15.44 3.92
CA LEU A 36 6.73 14.28 3.27
C LEU A 36 5.95 13.00 3.57
N ARG A 37 5.62 12.75 4.84
CA ARG A 37 4.83 11.58 5.25
C ARG A 37 3.48 11.53 4.51
N GLN A 38 2.78 12.66 4.45
CA GLN A 38 1.50 12.76 3.77
C GLN A 38 1.64 12.44 2.26
N ARG A 39 2.57 13.07 1.57
CA ARG A 39 2.81 12.83 0.12
C ARG A 39 3.19 11.39 -0.19
N VAL A 40 4.00 10.77 0.67
CA VAL A 40 4.37 9.35 0.53
C VAL A 40 3.12 8.47 0.69
N ALA A 41 2.28 8.72 1.69
CA ALA A 41 1.06 7.95 1.90
C ALA A 41 0.05 8.15 0.75
N GLU A 42 -0.15 9.37 0.27
CA GLU A 42 -0.99 9.70 -0.88
C GLU A 42 -0.50 8.96 -2.14
N ARG A 43 0.79 8.99 -2.41
CA ARG A 43 1.37 8.32 -3.57
C ARG A 43 1.21 6.79 -3.52
N ILE A 44 1.38 6.18 -2.34
CA ILE A 44 1.09 4.74 -2.14
C ILE A 44 -0.40 4.47 -2.39
N SER A 45 -1.29 5.26 -1.81
CA SER A 45 -2.74 5.10 -1.94
C SER A 45 -3.19 5.20 -3.39
N GLU A 46 -2.73 6.21 -4.13
CA GLU A 46 -3.04 6.41 -5.55
C GLU A 46 -2.57 5.22 -6.40
N THR A 47 -1.30 4.81 -6.21
CA THR A 47 -0.71 3.72 -6.98
C THR A 47 -1.42 2.39 -6.69
N ALA A 48 -1.74 2.12 -5.41
CA ALA A 48 -2.47 0.94 -5.01
C ALA A 48 -3.91 0.95 -5.55
N SER A 49 -4.61 2.09 -5.49
CA SER A 49 -5.96 2.25 -6.03
C SER A 49 -6.01 1.96 -7.53
N GLN A 50 -5.03 2.46 -8.29
CA GLN A 50 -4.91 2.17 -9.73
C GLN A 50 -4.68 0.67 -9.97
N GLY A 51 -3.83 0.04 -9.16
CA GLY A 51 -3.57 -1.39 -9.23
C GLY A 51 -4.81 -2.24 -8.93
N PHE A 52 -5.58 -1.91 -7.90
CA PHE A 52 -6.86 -2.58 -7.62
C PHE A 52 -7.91 -2.28 -8.68
N GLY A 53 -8.02 -1.05 -9.16
CA GLY A 53 -8.98 -0.66 -10.21
C GLY A 53 -8.74 -1.35 -11.55
N SER A 54 -7.52 -1.78 -11.83
CA SER A 54 -7.18 -2.55 -13.03
C SER A 54 -7.29 -4.07 -12.84
N ALA A 55 -7.46 -4.54 -11.60
CA ALA A 55 -7.60 -5.96 -11.32
C ALA A 55 -8.99 -6.47 -11.69
N VAL A 56 -9.00 -7.70 -12.20
CA VAL A 56 -10.23 -8.40 -12.61
C VAL A 56 -10.37 -9.65 -11.76
N VAL A 57 -11.56 -9.85 -11.22
CA VAL A 57 -11.93 -11.03 -10.45
C VAL A 57 -12.68 -11.99 -11.37
N ASP A 58 -12.27 -13.25 -11.41
CA ASP A 58 -12.90 -14.27 -12.23
C ASP A 58 -14.23 -14.71 -11.61
N ASP A 59 -15.31 -14.60 -12.39
CA ASP A 59 -16.67 -15.04 -12.03
C ASP A 59 -17.31 -15.76 -13.22
N LEU A 60 -17.21 -17.07 -13.21
CA LEU A 60 -17.68 -17.93 -14.32
C LEU A 60 -19.20 -17.89 -14.50
N LEU A 61 -19.98 -17.62 -13.47
CA LEU A 61 -21.44 -17.60 -13.55
C LEU A 61 -21.99 -16.27 -14.08
N ARG A 62 -21.24 -15.16 -13.89
CA ARG A 62 -21.66 -13.82 -14.30
C ARG A 62 -20.97 -13.29 -15.56
N GLY A 63 -20.41 -14.19 -16.37
CA GLY A 63 -19.80 -13.80 -17.66
C GLY A 63 -18.29 -13.83 -17.68
N GLY A 64 -17.66 -14.45 -16.69
CA GLY A 64 -16.23 -14.76 -16.68
C GLY A 64 -15.34 -13.73 -16.03
N ALA A 65 -15.80 -12.49 -15.77
CA ALA A 65 -15.00 -11.48 -15.09
C ALA A 65 -15.85 -10.34 -14.52
N ARG A 66 -15.46 -9.82 -13.38
CA ARG A 66 -16.02 -8.60 -12.79
C ARG A 66 -14.92 -7.67 -12.29
N SER A 67 -15.25 -6.39 -12.15
CA SER A 67 -14.35 -5.42 -11.51
C SER A 67 -14.19 -5.73 -10.02
N ALA A 68 -13.02 -5.48 -9.49
CA ALA A 68 -12.74 -5.62 -8.08
C ALA A 68 -13.48 -4.56 -7.25
N SER A 69 -13.99 -4.96 -6.09
CA SER A 69 -14.56 -4.04 -5.09
C SER A 69 -13.55 -3.83 -3.96
N VAL A 70 -12.65 -2.85 -4.16
CA VAL A 70 -11.62 -2.51 -3.16
C VAL A 70 -11.53 -0.99 -3.02
N ASP A 71 -11.66 -0.53 -1.78
CA ASP A 71 -11.42 0.85 -1.38
C ASP A 71 -10.03 0.99 -0.74
N VAL A 72 -9.27 2.00 -1.16
CA VAL A 72 -7.96 2.31 -0.60
C VAL A 72 -8.01 3.64 0.11
N SER A 73 -7.75 3.63 1.40
CA SER A 73 -7.83 4.80 2.27
C SER A 73 -6.55 5.02 3.08
N ILE A 74 -6.37 6.24 3.58
CA ILE A 74 -5.26 6.62 4.44
C ILE A 74 -5.81 6.92 5.84
N ASP A 75 -5.28 6.25 6.85
CA ASP A 75 -5.54 6.55 8.27
C ASP A 75 -4.27 7.14 8.90
N THR A 76 -4.38 8.38 9.41
CA THR A 76 -3.25 9.07 10.02
C THR A 76 -3.49 9.25 11.52
N ARG A 77 -2.58 8.71 12.33
CA ARG A 77 -2.61 8.81 13.79
C ARG A 77 -1.25 9.29 14.30
N GLY A 78 -1.24 10.51 14.81
CA GLY A 78 0.01 11.14 15.26
C GLY A 78 1.07 11.17 14.16
N ASN A 79 2.20 10.53 14.37
CA ASN A 79 3.33 10.52 13.44
C ASN A 79 3.30 9.35 12.43
N VAL A 80 2.23 8.56 12.39
CA VAL A 80 2.11 7.39 11.53
C VAL A 80 0.95 7.58 10.56
N SER A 81 1.17 7.29 9.29
CA SER A 81 0.12 7.13 8.28
C SER A 81 0.10 5.68 7.80
N VAL A 82 -1.09 5.10 7.78
CA VAL A 82 -1.32 3.72 7.34
C VAL A 82 -2.18 3.77 6.09
N VAL A 83 -1.73 3.14 5.02
CA VAL A 83 -2.54 2.94 3.81
C VAL A 83 -3.25 1.59 3.93
N ILE A 84 -4.56 1.60 3.80
CA ILE A 84 -5.41 0.44 4.06
C ILE A 84 -6.24 0.15 2.81
N ALA A 85 -6.14 -1.07 2.29
CA ALA A 85 -7.06 -1.59 1.28
C ALA A 85 -8.18 -2.37 1.97
N LYS A 86 -9.43 -2.04 1.70
CA LYS A 86 -10.63 -2.66 2.26
C LYS A 86 -11.52 -3.17 1.14
N GLY A 87 -12.08 -4.34 1.31
CA GLY A 87 -13.00 -4.98 0.36
C GLY A 87 -12.80 -6.49 0.39
N GLU A 88 -13.81 -7.21 -0.03
CA GLU A 88 -13.80 -8.69 -0.03
C GLU A 88 -12.74 -9.24 -0.98
N ASP A 89 -12.48 -8.53 -2.07
CA ASP A 89 -11.48 -8.93 -3.08
C ASP A 89 -10.04 -8.53 -2.71
N ALA A 90 -9.84 -7.62 -1.74
CA ALA A 90 -8.54 -7.03 -1.48
C ALA A 90 -7.43 -8.04 -1.22
N VAL A 91 -7.71 -9.03 -0.36
CA VAL A 91 -6.76 -10.08 0.01
C VAL A 91 -6.47 -11.01 -1.17
N TRP A 92 -7.52 -11.36 -1.93
CA TRP A 92 -7.39 -12.29 -3.07
C TRP A 92 -6.62 -11.68 -4.23
N ILE A 93 -6.79 -10.39 -4.48
CA ILE A 93 -6.04 -9.66 -5.51
C ILE A 93 -4.58 -9.43 -5.07
N GLU A 94 -4.35 -9.15 -3.80
CA GLU A 94 -2.98 -8.96 -3.30
C GLU A 94 -2.19 -10.26 -3.31
N PHE A 95 -2.75 -11.33 -2.76
CA PHE A 95 -2.02 -12.58 -2.56
C PHE A 95 -2.30 -13.66 -3.60
N GLY A 96 -3.34 -13.49 -4.37
CA GLY A 96 -3.86 -14.50 -5.30
C GLY A 96 -4.77 -15.52 -4.61
N ALA A 97 -5.60 -16.17 -5.42
CA ALA A 97 -6.50 -17.23 -4.98
C ALA A 97 -6.65 -18.29 -6.07
N GLY A 98 -6.94 -19.54 -5.68
CA GLY A 98 -7.21 -20.65 -6.61
C GLY A 98 -5.97 -21.22 -7.27
N VAL A 99 -6.16 -21.83 -8.47
CA VAL A 99 -5.16 -22.67 -9.14
C VAL A 99 -4.26 -21.94 -10.14
N TYR A 100 -4.37 -20.63 -10.25
CA TYR A 100 -3.80 -19.85 -11.35
C TYR A 100 -2.27 -19.70 -11.33
N HIS A 101 -1.54 -20.23 -10.37
CA HIS A 101 -0.17 -19.81 -10.23
C HIS A 101 0.85 -20.88 -10.57
N ASN A 102 1.42 -20.73 -11.76
CA ASN A 102 2.73 -21.25 -12.19
C ASN A 102 3.05 -22.70 -11.81
N GLY A 103 2.06 -23.57 -11.76
CA GLY A 103 2.26 -25.01 -11.58
C GLY A 103 2.57 -25.46 -10.15
N SER A 104 2.70 -24.55 -9.19
CA SER A 104 2.89 -24.92 -7.79
C SER A 104 1.60 -24.72 -7.02
N ALA A 105 0.79 -25.77 -6.92
CA ALA A 105 -0.36 -25.76 -6.02
C ALA A 105 0.14 -25.43 -4.61
N GLY A 106 -0.40 -24.36 -4.01
CA GLY A 106 -0.21 -24.08 -2.60
C GLY A 106 0.72 -22.94 -2.22
N SER A 107 1.25 -22.14 -3.14
CA SER A 107 2.08 -20.99 -2.79
C SER A 107 1.63 -19.70 -3.47
N SER A 108 1.43 -18.64 -2.70
CA SER A 108 1.24 -17.29 -3.24
C SER A 108 2.55 -16.80 -3.86
N PRO A 109 2.55 -16.15 -5.04
CA PRO A 109 3.72 -15.50 -5.61
C PRO A 109 4.11 -14.22 -4.85
N HIS A 110 3.27 -13.76 -3.93
CA HIS A 110 3.55 -12.60 -3.09
C HIS A 110 4.72 -12.89 -2.14
N PRO A 111 5.75 -12.04 -2.06
CA PRO A 111 6.94 -12.28 -1.25
C PRO A 111 6.67 -12.57 0.23
N LYS A 112 5.57 -12.03 0.76
CA LYS A 112 5.12 -12.28 2.14
C LYS A 112 4.00 -13.32 2.24
N GLY A 113 3.62 -13.96 1.14
CA GLY A 113 2.49 -14.88 1.12
C GLY A 113 2.67 -16.06 2.07
N GLY A 114 3.84 -16.68 2.07
CA GLY A 114 4.16 -17.78 2.98
C GLY A 114 4.22 -17.36 4.45
N GLU A 115 4.82 -16.21 4.74
CA GLU A 115 4.91 -15.64 6.10
C GLU A 115 3.53 -15.35 6.71
N LEU A 116 2.60 -14.86 5.88
CA LEU A 116 1.25 -14.54 6.29
C LEU A 116 0.27 -15.73 6.17
N GLY A 117 0.76 -16.91 5.84
CA GLY A 117 -0.06 -18.10 5.68
C GLY A 117 -0.95 -18.11 4.43
N MET A 118 -0.69 -17.20 3.49
CA MET A 118 -1.44 -17.08 2.24
C MET A 118 -0.89 -18.08 1.22
N THR A 119 -1.41 -19.30 1.27
CA THR A 119 -1.04 -20.36 0.33
C THR A 119 -2.18 -20.61 -0.65
N ILE A 120 -1.85 -20.64 -1.94
CA ILE A 120 -2.82 -21.00 -2.99
C ILE A 120 -3.22 -22.46 -2.82
N GLY A 121 -4.53 -22.71 -2.89
CA GLY A 121 -5.07 -24.06 -2.68
C GLY A 121 -5.15 -24.49 -1.22
N GLY A 122 -4.72 -23.66 -0.26
CA GLY A 122 -4.94 -23.85 1.16
C GLY A 122 -6.39 -23.57 1.61
N TYR A 123 -7.18 -22.97 0.72
CA TYR A 123 -8.55 -22.57 0.99
C TYR A 123 -9.55 -23.61 0.47
N GLY A 124 -10.55 -23.89 1.28
CA GLY A 124 -11.65 -24.78 0.91
C GLY A 124 -11.29 -26.27 0.90
N LYS A 125 -12.32 -27.08 0.70
CA LYS A 125 -12.25 -28.55 0.81
C LYS A 125 -11.42 -29.22 -0.29
N GLY A 126 -11.16 -28.53 -1.40
CA GLY A 126 -10.47 -29.08 -2.58
C GLY A 126 -8.95 -28.99 -2.51
N TYR A 127 -8.38 -28.20 -1.62
CA TYR A 127 -6.94 -27.97 -1.49
C TYR A 127 -6.21 -27.70 -2.82
N GLY A 128 -6.83 -26.94 -3.72
CA GLY A 128 -6.26 -26.61 -5.03
C GLY A 128 -6.19 -27.75 -6.06
N LYS A 129 -6.86 -28.88 -5.81
CA LYS A 129 -6.88 -30.04 -6.73
C LYS A 129 -7.80 -29.88 -7.93
N ARG A 130 -8.72 -28.91 -7.89
CA ARG A 130 -9.69 -28.66 -8.96
C ARG A 130 -9.40 -27.33 -9.64
N ASN A 131 -9.63 -27.28 -10.95
CA ASN A 131 -9.46 -26.05 -11.74
C ASN A 131 -10.57 -25.03 -11.47
N VAL A 132 -11.71 -25.45 -10.96
CA VAL A 132 -12.85 -24.60 -10.62
C VAL A 132 -13.25 -24.91 -9.19
N TRP A 133 -13.52 -23.85 -8.43
CA TRP A 133 -14.05 -23.95 -7.06
C TRP A 133 -15.17 -22.91 -6.89
N GLY A 134 -15.95 -23.05 -5.82
CA GLY A 134 -17.08 -22.19 -5.54
C GLY A 134 -17.07 -21.70 -4.10
N PHE A 135 -17.56 -20.49 -3.93
CA PHE A 135 -17.85 -19.88 -2.65
C PHE A 135 -19.22 -19.18 -2.70
N TYR A 136 -19.77 -18.83 -1.55
CA TYR A 136 -21.01 -18.07 -1.47
C TYR A 136 -20.70 -16.62 -1.15
N GLU A 137 -21.26 -15.70 -1.97
CA GLU A 137 -21.22 -14.25 -1.81
C GLU A 137 -22.67 -13.76 -1.77
N ASP A 138 -23.09 -13.11 -0.71
CA ASP A 138 -24.48 -12.64 -0.51
C ASP A 138 -25.55 -13.73 -0.69
N GLY A 139 -25.20 -14.99 -0.36
CA GLY A 139 -26.09 -16.14 -0.48
C GLY A 139 -26.16 -16.74 -1.89
N GLU A 140 -25.49 -16.16 -2.87
CA GLU A 140 -25.36 -16.70 -4.24
C GLU A 140 -24.07 -17.51 -4.40
N LEU A 141 -24.12 -18.58 -5.18
CA LEU A 141 -22.95 -19.37 -5.52
C LEU A 141 -22.12 -18.64 -6.58
N VAL A 142 -20.85 -18.39 -6.31
CA VAL A 142 -19.87 -17.91 -7.27
C VAL A 142 -18.94 -19.04 -7.66
N LEU A 143 -18.77 -19.30 -8.93
CA LEU A 143 -17.79 -20.25 -9.46
C LEU A 143 -16.61 -19.50 -10.07
N THR A 144 -15.40 -19.92 -9.72
CA THR A 144 -14.19 -19.23 -10.13
C THR A 144 -13.01 -20.19 -10.36
N HIS A 145 -12.09 -19.81 -11.23
CA HIS A 145 -10.77 -20.43 -11.32
C HIS A 145 -9.80 -19.88 -10.28
N GLY A 146 -10.15 -18.78 -9.65
CA GLY A 146 -9.32 -18.02 -8.73
C GLY A 146 -8.90 -16.67 -9.29
N THR A 147 -8.13 -15.93 -8.51
CA THR A 147 -7.65 -14.58 -8.86
C THR A 147 -6.14 -14.57 -8.88
N PRO A 148 -5.50 -14.11 -9.97
CA PRO A 148 -4.05 -13.94 -10.01
C PRO A 148 -3.61 -12.89 -8.95
N ALA A 149 -2.47 -13.12 -8.30
CA ALA A 149 -1.87 -12.12 -7.42
C ALA A 149 -1.36 -10.93 -8.23
N ALA A 150 -2.12 -9.86 -8.26
CA ALA A 150 -1.70 -8.60 -8.90
C ALA A 150 -0.78 -7.77 -7.99
N MET A 151 -0.82 -8.02 -6.68
CA MET A 151 0.04 -7.40 -5.65
C MET A 151 0.02 -5.86 -5.65
N PRO A 152 -1.14 -5.19 -5.73
CA PRO A 152 -1.19 -3.74 -5.89
C PRO A 152 -0.59 -2.98 -4.71
N MET A 153 -0.79 -3.41 -3.46
CA MET A 153 -0.18 -2.79 -2.28
C MET A 153 1.34 -2.99 -2.25
N TYR A 154 1.80 -4.19 -2.52
CA TYR A 154 3.24 -4.49 -2.58
C TYR A 154 3.94 -3.70 -3.68
N ASN A 155 3.35 -3.66 -4.88
CA ASN A 155 3.90 -2.93 -6.00
C ASN A 155 3.90 -1.41 -5.76
N ALA A 156 2.83 -0.86 -5.17
CA ALA A 156 2.75 0.54 -4.77
C ALA A 156 3.86 0.89 -3.77
N MET A 157 4.02 0.10 -2.73
CA MET A 157 5.11 0.28 -1.76
C MET A 157 6.49 0.27 -2.43
N LYS A 158 6.75 -0.72 -3.29
CA LYS A 158 8.02 -0.84 -4.01
C LYS A 158 8.30 0.37 -4.91
N THR A 159 7.30 0.83 -5.65
CA THR A 159 7.40 2.01 -6.52
C THR A 159 7.74 3.25 -5.69
N VAL A 160 6.99 3.50 -4.63
CA VAL A 160 7.19 4.69 -3.81
C VAL A 160 8.49 4.64 -3.01
N CYS A 161 8.97 3.47 -2.60
CA CYS A 161 10.30 3.33 -2.03
C CYS A 161 11.42 3.76 -2.99
N ALA A 162 11.23 3.58 -4.30
CA ALA A 162 12.18 4.06 -5.30
C ALA A 162 12.07 5.58 -5.52
N GLU A 163 10.87 6.15 -5.37
CA GLU A 163 10.58 7.58 -5.59
C GLU A 163 10.80 8.45 -4.33
N VAL A 164 10.91 7.88 -3.14
CA VAL A 164 10.88 8.61 -1.85
C VAL A 164 11.95 9.70 -1.74
N VAL A 165 13.12 9.48 -2.32
CA VAL A 165 14.21 10.47 -2.30
C VAL A 165 13.85 11.70 -3.12
N ASP A 166 13.18 11.54 -4.25
CA ASP A 166 12.77 12.65 -5.11
C ASP A 166 11.61 13.41 -4.48
N ILE A 167 10.63 12.71 -3.90
CA ILE A 167 9.56 13.32 -3.10
C ILE A 167 10.16 14.15 -1.95
N ALA A 168 11.15 13.59 -1.24
CA ALA A 168 11.82 14.33 -0.16
C ALA A 168 12.57 15.56 -0.67
N ARG A 169 13.26 15.47 -1.80
CA ARG A 169 13.94 16.63 -2.42
C ARG A 169 12.96 17.75 -2.77
N GLU A 170 11.77 17.42 -3.25
CA GLU A 170 10.72 18.41 -3.55
C GLU A 170 10.22 19.11 -2.29
N VAL A 171 9.99 18.37 -1.21
CA VAL A 171 9.47 18.90 0.05
C VAL A 171 10.51 19.77 0.77
N PHE A 172 11.79 19.38 0.68
CA PHE A 172 12.89 20.07 1.39
C PHE A 172 13.66 21.09 0.55
N LYS A 173 13.17 21.41 -0.63
CA LYS A 173 13.67 22.58 -1.39
C LYS A 173 13.41 23.93 -0.66
#